data_88ce113f4690bda01ae0566889091660
#
_entry.id   88ce113f4690bda01ae0566889091660
#
_cell.length_a   1.000
_cell.length_b   1.000
_cell.length_c   1.000
_cell.angle_alpha   90.00
_cell.angle_beta   90.00
_cell.angle_gamma   90.00
#
_symmetry.space_group_name_H-M   'P 1'
#
loop_
_entity.id
_entity.type
_entity.pdbx_description
1 polymer ?
#
loop_
_entity_poly.entity_id
_entity_poly.type
_entity_poly.pdbx_seq_one_letter_code
_entity_poly.pdbx_strand_id
1 'polypeptide(L)'
;MNGSAQPLAVTMNEGVCLAVEVDPHRIQRRLETGYCDEIASTLDEALHQVREACNQGQPLSIGLIGNAAEVYPELVRRGIVPDMVTDQTSAHDALNGYIPAGLSEEEAQELRKRDPQGYVNRSMASMVTHVRAMLDLQKMGSIVFDYGNNLRGQALEAGETHALDFPGFVPAYIRPLFCRGKGPFRWVALSGDAEDIYRTDEAILELFPEDAALKRWITLARQKIHFQGLPARICWLGYGERDKAGLAFNELVRKGIVKAPIVIGRDHLDSGSVASPYRETEAMKDGSDAIADWPLLNALLNTASGATWVSIHHGGGVGIGYSIHAGQVIVADGTPEAARRLERVLTNDPGTGVMRHVDAGYDEAIECAKELGIKIPML
;
A
#
# COMPACT_ATOMS: atom_id res chain seq x y z
N MET A 1 -5.30 8.40 -6.65
CA MET A 1 -6.00 7.08 -6.66
C MET A 1 -5.65 6.21 -5.46
N ASN A 2 -4.71 6.61 -4.64
CA ASN A 2 -4.37 5.91 -3.40
C ASN A 2 -5.54 6.14 -2.42
N GLY A 3 -5.78 5.35 -1.42
CA GLY A 3 -6.90 5.51 -0.47
C GLY A 3 -8.27 4.97 -0.90
N SER A 4 -8.47 4.62 -2.16
CA SER A 4 -9.77 4.11 -2.61
C SER A 4 -10.15 2.79 -1.95
N ALA A 5 -9.19 1.94 -1.66
CA ALA A 5 -9.42 0.59 -1.13
C ALA A 5 -9.54 0.53 0.40
N GLN A 6 -9.14 1.56 1.13
CA GLN A 6 -9.14 1.52 2.61
C GLN A 6 -10.54 1.32 3.20
N PRO A 7 -11.60 2.04 2.77
CA PRO A 7 -12.93 1.83 3.33
C PRO A 7 -13.41 0.39 3.14
N LEU A 8 -13.25 -0.17 1.93
CA LEU A 8 -13.57 -1.57 1.66
C LEU A 8 -12.72 -2.53 2.50
N ALA A 9 -11.42 -2.27 2.65
CA ALA A 9 -10.54 -3.12 3.46
C ALA A 9 -10.99 -3.15 4.93
N VAL A 10 -11.44 -2.02 5.48
CA VAL A 10 -11.95 -1.95 6.85
C VAL A 10 -13.24 -2.77 6.98
N THR A 11 -14.20 -2.61 6.07
CA THR A 11 -15.46 -3.38 6.13
C THR A 11 -15.26 -4.87 5.85
N MET A 12 -14.31 -5.25 4.99
CA MET A 12 -13.90 -6.65 4.81
C MET A 12 -13.28 -7.25 6.08
N ASN A 13 -12.77 -6.43 6.98
CA ASN A 13 -12.28 -6.82 8.30
C ASN A 13 -13.27 -6.52 9.44
N GLU A 14 -14.55 -6.38 9.09
CA GLU A 14 -15.66 -6.24 10.05
C GLU A 14 -15.62 -4.94 10.87
N GLY A 15 -14.91 -3.93 10.36
CA GLY A 15 -14.80 -2.61 10.98
C GLY A 15 -15.74 -1.57 10.40
N VAL A 16 -15.81 -0.42 11.08
CA VAL A 16 -16.51 0.78 10.61
C VAL A 16 -15.48 1.82 10.19
N CYS A 17 -15.66 2.42 9.01
CA CYS A 17 -14.72 3.39 8.44
C CYS A 17 -15.38 4.73 8.14
N LEU A 18 -14.82 5.82 8.66
CA LEU A 18 -15.12 7.17 8.20
C LEU A 18 -13.99 7.62 7.26
N ALA A 19 -14.29 7.76 5.97
CA ALA A 19 -13.36 8.18 4.93
C ALA A 19 -13.61 9.65 4.56
N VAL A 20 -12.67 10.53 4.87
CA VAL A 20 -12.74 11.96 4.54
C VAL A 20 -12.04 12.20 3.19
N GLU A 21 -12.73 12.83 2.25
CA GLU A 21 -12.23 13.11 0.91
C GLU A 21 -12.67 14.51 0.46
N VAL A 22 -11.76 15.29 -0.08
CA VAL A 22 -12.05 16.66 -0.55
C VAL A 22 -12.78 16.70 -1.88
N ASP A 23 -12.59 15.67 -2.72
CA ASP A 23 -13.14 15.59 -4.07
C ASP A 23 -14.42 14.75 -4.08
N PRO A 24 -15.61 15.37 -4.32
CA PRO A 24 -16.88 14.67 -4.34
C PRO A 24 -16.96 13.59 -5.43
N HIS A 25 -16.28 13.78 -6.57
CA HIS A 25 -16.26 12.78 -7.65
C HIS A 25 -15.54 11.49 -7.23
N ARG A 26 -14.51 11.61 -6.39
CA ARG A 26 -13.80 10.44 -5.89
C ARG A 26 -14.63 9.65 -4.88
N ILE A 27 -15.39 10.33 -4.02
CA ILE A 27 -16.33 9.67 -3.11
C ILE A 27 -17.43 8.96 -3.91
N GLN A 28 -18.05 9.66 -4.85
CA GLN A 28 -19.09 9.11 -5.69
C GLN A 28 -18.62 7.85 -6.44
N ARG A 29 -17.42 7.90 -7.01
CA ARG A 29 -16.84 6.74 -7.69
C ARG A 29 -16.60 5.54 -6.75
N ARG A 30 -16.22 5.78 -5.49
CA ARG A 30 -16.08 4.70 -4.50
C ARG A 30 -17.41 4.04 -4.19
N LEU A 31 -18.49 4.81 -4.10
CA LEU A 31 -19.85 4.29 -3.95
C LEU A 31 -20.26 3.43 -5.16
N GLU A 32 -20.09 3.95 -6.38
CA GLU A 32 -20.43 3.24 -7.62
C GLU A 32 -19.64 1.93 -7.82
N THR A 33 -18.41 1.88 -7.34
CA THR A 33 -17.53 0.69 -7.46
C THR A 33 -17.61 -0.24 -6.26
N GLY A 34 -18.43 0.07 -5.25
CA GLY A 34 -18.56 -0.74 -4.04
C GLY A 34 -17.36 -0.67 -3.09
N TYR A 35 -16.56 0.39 -3.18
CA TYR A 35 -15.41 0.62 -2.28
C TYR A 35 -15.77 1.50 -1.06
N CYS A 36 -16.94 2.13 -1.09
CA CYS A 36 -17.58 2.81 0.03
C CYS A 36 -19.06 2.50 0.02
N ASP A 37 -19.67 2.30 1.18
CA ASP A 37 -21.04 1.85 1.28
C ASP A 37 -22.04 3.03 1.26
N GLU A 38 -21.72 4.12 1.96
CA GLU A 38 -22.61 5.28 2.12
C GLU A 38 -21.85 6.61 2.03
N ILE A 39 -22.58 7.71 1.82
CA ILE A 39 -22.06 9.07 1.84
C ILE A 39 -22.88 9.88 2.86
N ALA A 40 -22.18 10.58 3.75
CA ALA A 40 -22.78 11.55 4.67
C ALA A 40 -22.60 12.97 4.18
N SER A 41 -23.61 13.80 4.35
CA SER A 41 -23.59 15.21 3.93
C SER A 41 -22.90 16.12 4.95
N THR A 42 -22.85 15.70 6.21
CA THR A 42 -22.24 16.45 7.31
C THR A 42 -21.45 15.54 8.25
N LEU A 43 -20.52 16.14 9.01
CA LEU A 43 -19.80 15.39 10.03
C LEU A 43 -20.75 14.83 11.12
N ASP A 44 -21.79 15.56 11.46
CA ASP A 44 -22.77 15.10 12.48
C ASP A 44 -23.54 13.87 12.00
N GLU A 45 -23.96 13.85 10.74
CA GLU A 45 -24.59 12.71 10.11
C GLU A 45 -23.64 11.51 10.05
N ALA A 46 -22.40 11.73 9.58
CA ALA A 46 -21.38 10.69 9.52
C ALA A 46 -21.11 10.06 10.89
N LEU A 47 -20.94 10.87 11.93
CA LEU A 47 -20.71 10.41 13.29
C LEU A 47 -21.91 9.70 13.90
N HIS A 48 -23.12 10.06 13.50
CA HIS A 48 -24.35 9.36 13.89
C HIS A 48 -24.35 7.94 13.28
N GLN A 49 -24.15 7.84 11.95
CA GLN A 49 -24.06 6.56 11.24
C GLN A 49 -22.96 5.66 11.78
N VAL A 50 -21.74 6.21 12.03
CA VAL A 50 -20.62 5.47 12.66
C VAL A 50 -21.05 4.88 14.00
N ARG A 51 -21.67 5.67 14.87
CA ARG A 51 -22.09 5.18 16.21
C ARG A 51 -23.17 4.11 16.12
N GLU A 52 -24.13 4.28 15.23
CA GLU A 52 -25.17 3.26 15.03
C GLU A 52 -24.57 1.95 14.52
N ALA A 53 -23.70 2.00 13.49
CA ALA A 53 -23.04 0.83 12.95
C ALA A 53 -22.18 0.11 14.01
N CYS A 54 -21.41 0.85 14.80
CA CYS A 54 -20.62 0.29 15.90
C CYS A 54 -21.49 -0.38 16.98
N ASN A 55 -22.59 0.28 17.37
CA ASN A 55 -23.51 -0.27 18.38
C ASN A 55 -24.20 -1.56 17.91
N GLN A 56 -24.44 -1.67 16.61
CA GLN A 56 -25.06 -2.83 15.98
C GLN A 56 -24.06 -3.92 15.61
N GLY A 57 -22.73 -3.65 15.71
CA GLY A 57 -21.68 -4.55 15.22
C GLY A 57 -21.76 -4.76 13.71
N GLN A 58 -22.23 -3.78 12.97
CA GLN A 58 -22.39 -3.84 11.52
C GLN A 58 -21.20 -3.16 10.83
N PRO A 59 -20.43 -3.88 9.99
CA PRO A 59 -19.43 -3.26 9.16
C PRO A 59 -20.02 -2.22 8.22
N LEU A 60 -19.45 -1.02 8.19
CA LEU A 60 -19.94 0.09 7.36
C LEU A 60 -18.82 1.05 7.00
N SER A 61 -18.76 1.47 5.76
CA SER A 61 -17.86 2.55 5.31
C SER A 61 -18.66 3.77 4.86
N ILE A 62 -18.31 4.92 5.44
CA ILE A 62 -19.00 6.19 5.24
C ILE A 62 -18.03 7.19 4.64
N GLY A 63 -18.35 7.73 3.47
CA GLY A 63 -17.63 8.82 2.82
C GLY A 63 -18.14 10.16 3.32
N LEU A 64 -17.25 11.05 3.75
CA LEU A 64 -17.55 12.43 4.10
C LEU A 64 -16.78 13.36 3.18
N ILE A 65 -17.49 14.26 2.49
CA ILE A 65 -16.85 15.33 1.72
C ILE A 65 -16.34 16.38 2.70
N GLY A 66 -15.03 16.57 2.74
CA GLY A 66 -14.39 17.50 3.67
C GLY A 66 -12.88 17.48 3.59
N ASN A 67 -12.26 18.40 4.30
CA ASN A 67 -10.81 18.48 4.42
C ASN A 67 -10.35 17.86 5.74
N ALA A 68 -9.39 16.93 5.70
CA ALA A 68 -8.88 16.27 6.91
C ALA A 68 -8.24 17.26 7.90
N ALA A 69 -7.63 18.36 7.39
CA ALA A 69 -7.12 19.44 8.23
C ALA A 69 -8.21 20.27 8.93
N GLU A 70 -9.48 20.05 8.62
CA GLU A 70 -10.64 20.64 9.32
C GLU A 70 -11.37 19.57 10.14
N VAL A 71 -11.58 18.39 9.57
CA VAL A 71 -12.34 17.31 10.22
C VAL A 71 -11.58 16.73 11.42
N TYR A 72 -10.28 16.48 11.32
CA TYR A 72 -9.53 15.89 12.43
C TYR A 72 -9.42 16.82 13.64
N PRO A 73 -9.11 18.12 13.48
CA PRO A 73 -9.20 19.07 14.61
C PRO A 73 -10.58 19.13 15.26
N GLU A 74 -11.65 19.00 14.47
CA GLU A 74 -13.01 18.99 14.98
C GLU A 74 -13.32 17.71 15.78
N LEU A 75 -12.81 16.54 15.37
CA LEU A 75 -12.89 15.32 16.17
C LEU A 75 -12.19 15.48 17.51
N VAL A 76 -10.97 16.05 17.52
CA VAL A 76 -10.22 16.37 18.75
C VAL A 76 -11.04 17.30 19.65
N ARG A 77 -11.57 18.40 19.12
CA ARG A 77 -12.38 19.38 19.85
C ARG A 77 -13.62 18.76 20.48
N ARG A 78 -14.23 17.78 19.81
CA ARG A 78 -15.43 17.07 20.30
C ARG A 78 -15.10 15.91 21.25
N GLY A 79 -13.84 15.59 21.48
CA GLY A 79 -13.43 14.45 22.29
C GLY A 79 -13.79 13.10 21.65
N ILE A 80 -13.86 13.03 20.32
CA ILE A 80 -14.17 11.79 19.57
C ILE A 80 -12.85 11.10 19.24
N VAL A 81 -12.69 9.89 19.74
CA VAL A 81 -11.44 9.12 19.64
C VAL A 81 -11.72 7.85 18.82
N PRO A 82 -11.36 7.81 17.53
CA PRO A 82 -11.39 6.57 16.76
C PRO A 82 -10.35 5.57 17.28
N ASP A 83 -10.59 4.28 17.12
CA ASP A 83 -9.61 3.24 17.47
C ASP A 83 -8.32 3.40 16.65
N MET A 84 -8.45 3.72 15.35
CA MET A 84 -7.34 3.91 14.41
C MET A 84 -7.52 5.18 13.59
N VAL A 85 -6.41 5.90 13.37
CA VAL A 85 -6.36 7.09 12.51
C VAL A 85 -5.19 6.96 11.55
N THR A 86 -5.45 7.17 10.29
CA THR A 86 -4.41 7.18 9.25
C THR A 86 -4.73 8.18 8.17
N ASP A 87 -3.76 8.50 7.32
CA ASP A 87 -3.96 9.31 6.15
C ASP A 87 -3.43 8.62 4.88
N GLN A 88 -3.99 8.98 3.75
CA GLN A 88 -3.45 8.64 2.44
C GLN A 88 -3.53 9.85 1.47
N THR A 89 -3.35 11.02 2.02
CA THR A 89 -3.39 12.29 1.30
C THR A 89 -2.17 12.44 0.41
N SER A 90 -2.34 12.94 -0.83
CA SER A 90 -1.24 13.18 -1.78
C SER A 90 -0.41 14.41 -1.39
N ALA A 91 0.25 14.38 -0.24
CA ALA A 91 1.01 15.49 0.33
C ALA A 91 2.39 15.70 -0.31
N HIS A 92 2.91 14.71 -1.05
CA HIS A 92 4.20 14.80 -1.76
C HIS A 92 4.26 15.92 -2.79
N ASP A 93 3.13 16.34 -3.34
CA ASP A 93 3.00 17.50 -4.22
C ASP A 93 2.09 18.54 -3.56
N ALA A 94 2.69 19.50 -2.88
CA ALA A 94 1.97 20.55 -2.16
C ALA A 94 1.18 21.49 -3.08
N LEU A 95 1.52 21.53 -4.38
CA LEU A 95 0.83 22.38 -5.37
C LEU A 95 -0.36 21.67 -6.01
N ASN A 96 -0.20 20.39 -6.45
CA ASN A 96 -1.22 19.72 -7.24
C ASN A 96 -1.88 18.55 -6.48
N GLY A 97 -1.27 18.05 -5.42
CA GLY A 97 -1.73 16.87 -4.67
C GLY A 97 -2.52 17.19 -3.41
N TYR A 98 -2.34 18.35 -2.80
CA TYR A 98 -2.99 18.73 -1.55
C TYR A 98 -3.88 19.95 -1.74
N ILE A 99 -5.08 19.94 -1.18
CA ILE A 99 -6.00 21.08 -1.16
C ILE A 99 -5.94 21.74 0.22
N PRO A 100 -5.55 23.04 0.30
CA PRO A 100 -5.51 23.77 1.57
C PRO A 100 -6.88 23.85 2.23
N ALA A 101 -6.91 23.77 3.55
CA ALA A 101 -8.12 23.98 4.34
C ALA A 101 -8.69 25.41 4.14
N GLY A 102 -10.03 25.53 4.25
CA GLY A 102 -10.75 26.79 4.11
C GLY A 102 -10.90 27.28 2.67
N LEU A 103 -10.72 26.44 1.67
CA LEU A 103 -10.94 26.74 0.26
C LEU A 103 -11.92 25.72 -0.36
N SER A 104 -12.84 26.21 -1.20
CA SER A 104 -13.55 25.36 -2.13
C SER A 104 -12.60 24.86 -3.22
N GLU A 105 -13.03 23.86 -4.00
CA GLU A 105 -12.23 23.36 -5.12
C GLU A 105 -11.95 24.45 -6.15
N GLU A 106 -12.95 25.27 -6.48
CA GLU A 106 -12.84 26.38 -7.41
C GLU A 106 -11.84 27.44 -6.91
N GLU A 107 -11.98 27.85 -5.64
CA GLU A 107 -11.04 28.82 -5.02
C GLU A 107 -9.61 28.28 -4.99
N ALA A 108 -9.45 27.00 -4.70
CA ALA A 108 -8.16 26.31 -4.73
C ALA A 108 -7.54 26.32 -6.14
N GLN A 109 -8.34 26.02 -7.17
CA GLN A 109 -7.88 26.06 -8.56
C GLN A 109 -7.49 27.48 -9.01
N GLU A 110 -8.27 28.48 -8.64
CA GLU A 110 -7.98 29.89 -8.95
C GLU A 110 -6.71 30.38 -8.23
N LEU A 111 -6.58 30.09 -6.94
CA LEU A 111 -5.40 30.46 -6.17
C LEU A 111 -4.14 29.80 -6.75
N ARG A 112 -4.22 28.52 -7.09
CA ARG A 112 -3.10 27.76 -7.70
C ARG A 112 -2.60 28.41 -8.98
N LYS A 113 -3.50 28.91 -9.82
CA LYS A 113 -3.16 29.60 -11.09
C LYS A 113 -2.59 31.01 -10.85
N ARG A 114 -3.19 31.76 -9.92
CA ARG A 114 -2.88 33.16 -9.67
C ARG A 114 -1.63 33.34 -8.82
N ASP A 115 -1.46 32.51 -7.79
CA ASP A 115 -0.38 32.59 -6.81
C ASP A 115 0.04 31.18 -6.38
N PRO A 116 0.82 30.46 -7.20
CA PRO A 116 1.27 29.10 -6.89
C PRO A 116 2.05 29.01 -5.57
N GLN A 117 2.88 30.02 -5.26
CA GLN A 117 3.68 30.01 -4.04
C GLN A 117 2.80 30.24 -2.79
N GLY A 118 1.84 31.16 -2.86
CA GLY A 118 0.86 31.35 -1.81
C GLY A 118 -0.01 30.12 -1.60
N TYR A 119 -0.34 29.40 -2.67
CA TYR A 119 -1.04 28.11 -2.57
C TYR A 119 -0.22 27.08 -1.81
N VAL A 120 1.06 26.88 -2.18
CA VAL A 120 1.97 25.94 -1.52
C VAL A 120 2.11 26.30 -0.03
N ASN A 121 2.29 27.56 0.31
CA ASN A 121 2.40 28.00 1.71
C ASN A 121 1.13 27.65 2.52
N ARG A 122 -0.05 27.80 1.94
CA ARG A 122 -1.32 27.40 2.58
C ARG A 122 -1.48 25.89 2.70
N SER A 123 -1.04 25.14 1.67
CA SER A 123 -1.00 23.67 1.74
C SER A 123 -0.12 23.18 2.87
N MET A 124 1.10 23.72 2.99
CA MET A 124 2.05 23.38 4.05
C MET A 124 1.47 23.69 5.45
N ALA A 125 0.85 24.86 5.63
CA ALA A 125 0.20 25.21 6.89
C ALA A 125 -0.96 24.25 7.25
N SER A 126 -1.74 23.83 6.24
CA SER A 126 -2.83 22.87 6.43
C SER A 126 -2.30 21.47 6.77
N MET A 127 -1.20 21.04 6.15
CA MET A 127 -0.53 19.78 6.50
C MET A 127 -0.03 19.77 7.95
N VAL A 128 0.51 20.88 8.45
CA VAL A 128 0.88 21.03 9.86
C VAL A 128 -0.35 20.86 10.77
N THR A 129 -1.47 21.49 10.43
CA THR A 129 -2.73 21.36 11.19
C THR A 129 -3.24 19.93 11.19
N HIS A 130 -3.19 19.27 10.05
CA HIS A 130 -3.58 17.88 9.88
C HIS A 130 -2.73 16.94 10.78
N VAL A 131 -1.40 17.05 10.70
CA VAL A 131 -0.46 16.25 11.51
C VAL A 131 -0.64 16.52 13.02
N ARG A 132 -0.81 17.77 13.45
CA ARG A 132 -1.07 18.10 14.85
C ARG A 132 -2.34 17.44 15.37
N ALA A 133 -3.40 17.43 14.58
CA ALA A 133 -4.64 16.77 14.98
C ALA A 133 -4.46 15.23 15.07
N MET A 134 -3.66 14.63 14.20
CA MET A 134 -3.30 13.21 14.32
C MET A 134 -2.49 12.92 15.59
N LEU A 135 -1.52 13.77 15.94
CA LEU A 135 -0.77 13.67 17.19
C LEU A 135 -1.66 13.84 18.44
N ASP A 136 -2.64 14.73 18.37
CA ASP A 136 -3.58 14.92 19.48
C ASP A 136 -4.53 13.72 19.62
N LEU A 137 -5.02 13.14 18.54
CA LEU A 137 -5.78 11.89 18.57
C LEU A 137 -4.95 10.73 19.13
N GLN A 138 -3.64 10.66 18.81
CA GLN A 138 -2.73 9.68 19.41
C GLN A 138 -2.64 9.86 20.94
N LYS A 139 -2.46 11.08 21.42
CA LYS A 139 -2.45 11.39 22.87
C LYS A 139 -3.78 11.05 23.55
N MET A 140 -4.89 11.12 22.83
CA MET A 140 -6.21 10.74 23.31
C MET A 140 -6.44 9.23 23.32
N GLY A 141 -5.54 8.42 22.73
CA GLY A 141 -5.57 6.97 22.78
C GLY A 141 -5.79 6.26 21.44
N SER A 142 -5.92 6.98 20.33
CA SER A 142 -5.99 6.37 19.00
C SER A 142 -4.66 5.73 18.59
N ILE A 143 -4.72 4.61 17.89
CA ILE A 143 -3.58 4.08 17.14
C ILE A 143 -3.41 4.93 15.89
N VAL A 144 -2.30 5.64 15.77
CA VAL A 144 -2.05 6.57 14.67
C VAL A 144 -0.84 6.10 13.86
N PHE A 145 -0.98 6.08 12.54
CA PHE A 145 0.13 5.80 11.62
C PHE A 145 -0.07 6.53 10.29
N ASP A 146 1.04 6.89 9.66
CA ASP A 146 1.07 7.48 8.33
C ASP A 146 1.08 6.35 7.29
N TYR A 147 0.18 6.41 6.31
CA TYR A 147 0.19 5.47 5.18
C TYR A 147 1.22 5.84 4.10
N GLY A 148 1.86 7.00 4.22
CA GLY A 148 3.06 7.33 3.47
C GLY A 148 2.84 7.98 2.12
N ASN A 149 2.35 9.22 2.12
CA ASN A 149 2.40 10.12 0.97
C ASN A 149 3.14 11.42 1.32
N ASN A 150 4.11 11.32 2.24
CA ASN A 150 4.98 12.41 2.68
C ASN A 150 4.28 13.52 3.50
N LEU A 151 3.12 13.25 4.11
CA LEU A 151 2.43 14.24 4.95
C LEU A 151 3.28 14.69 6.12
N ARG A 152 3.87 13.74 6.86
CA ARG A 152 4.76 14.02 7.99
C ARG A 152 6.03 14.77 7.58
N GLY A 153 6.64 14.37 6.45
CA GLY A 153 7.84 15.02 5.91
C GLY A 153 7.58 16.48 5.56
N GLN A 154 6.47 16.78 4.91
CA GLN A 154 6.06 18.14 4.59
C GLN A 154 5.73 18.98 5.84
N ALA A 155 5.04 18.39 6.81
CA ALA A 155 4.77 19.06 8.08
C ALA A 155 6.05 19.37 8.86
N LEU A 156 7.02 18.44 8.86
CA LEU A 156 8.34 18.65 9.45
C LEU A 156 9.10 19.81 8.78
N GLU A 157 9.11 19.84 7.45
CA GLU A 157 9.71 20.93 6.66
C GLU A 157 9.04 22.27 6.95
N ALA A 158 7.72 22.27 7.18
CA ALA A 158 6.95 23.44 7.57
C ALA A 158 7.10 23.83 9.06
N GLY A 159 7.96 23.15 9.83
CA GLY A 159 8.31 23.48 11.20
C GLY A 159 7.58 22.71 12.30
N GLU A 160 6.80 21.66 11.95
CA GLU A 160 6.23 20.75 12.95
C GLU A 160 7.26 19.72 13.40
N THR A 161 8.01 20.02 14.44
CA THR A 161 9.14 19.19 14.91
C THR A 161 8.72 17.82 15.45
N HIS A 162 7.46 17.63 15.81
CA HIS A 162 6.89 16.37 16.30
C HIS A 162 6.20 15.54 15.22
N ALA A 163 6.29 15.96 13.95
CA ALA A 163 5.59 15.29 12.85
C ALA A 163 5.91 13.78 12.71
N LEU A 164 7.07 13.34 13.18
CA LEU A 164 7.51 11.95 13.12
C LEU A 164 7.28 11.15 14.42
N ASP A 165 6.60 11.72 15.42
CA ASP A 165 6.37 11.06 16.71
C ASP A 165 5.34 9.91 16.61
N PHE A 166 4.57 9.82 15.55
CA PHE A 166 3.84 8.60 15.20
C PHE A 166 4.48 7.91 13.98
N PRO A 167 4.46 6.58 13.93
CA PRO A 167 5.18 5.82 12.91
C PRO A 167 4.49 5.86 11.54
N GLY A 168 5.25 5.55 10.48
CA GLY A 168 4.68 5.09 9.22
C GLY A 168 4.16 3.65 9.34
N PHE A 169 3.29 3.26 8.41
CA PHE A 169 2.71 1.91 8.42
C PHE A 169 3.73 0.79 8.24
N VAL A 170 4.86 1.08 7.59
CA VAL A 170 5.89 0.06 7.35
C VAL A 170 6.60 -0.35 8.63
N PRO A 171 7.21 0.56 9.42
CA PRO A 171 7.80 0.16 10.69
C PRO A 171 6.76 -0.37 11.69
N ALA A 172 5.51 0.12 11.63
CA ALA A 172 4.47 -0.30 12.55
C ALA A 172 3.95 -1.73 12.27
N TYR A 173 3.78 -2.12 11.00
CA TYR A 173 3.07 -3.37 10.65
C TYR A 173 3.76 -4.22 9.60
N ILE A 174 4.52 -3.63 8.67
CA ILE A 174 5.01 -4.33 7.48
C ILE A 174 6.42 -4.89 7.69
N ARG A 175 7.24 -4.28 8.53
CA ARG A 175 8.63 -4.69 8.76
C ARG A 175 8.80 -6.19 9.07
N PRO A 176 8.02 -6.79 9.98
CA PRO A 176 8.14 -8.23 10.25
C PRO A 176 7.85 -9.09 9.01
N LEU A 177 6.92 -8.68 8.15
CA LEU A 177 6.64 -9.36 6.90
C LEU A 177 7.80 -9.22 5.90
N PHE A 178 8.37 -8.04 5.79
CA PHE A 178 9.54 -7.79 4.94
C PHE A 178 10.77 -8.58 5.38
N CYS A 179 10.97 -8.79 6.67
CA CYS A 179 12.00 -9.68 7.21
C CYS A 179 11.88 -11.12 6.69
N ARG A 180 10.68 -11.57 6.32
CA ARG A 180 10.40 -12.88 5.74
C ARG A 180 10.30 -12.85 4.20
N GLY A 181 10.69 -11.74 3.56
CA GLY A 181 10.51 -11.53 2.13
C GLY A 181 9.03 -11.50 1.70
N LYS A 182 8.09 -11.41 2.67
CA LYS A 182 6.66 -11.38 2.40
C LYS A 182 6.24 -9.98 1.97
N GLY A 183 5.70 -9.87 0.77
CA GLY A 183 5.29 -8.60 0.18
C GLY A 183 4.32 -8.78 -0.98
N PRO A 184 3.95 -7.68 -1.66
CA PRO A 184 2.95 -7.70 -2.71
C PRO A 184 3.33 -8.62 -3.87
N PHE A 185 2.48 -9.59 -4.17
CA PHE A 185 2.55 -10.47 -5.31
C PHE A 185 1.32 -10.24 -6.18
N ARG A 186 1.51 -9.76 -7.40
CA ARG A 186 0.45 -9.32 -8.30
C ARG A 186 0.46 -10.11 -9.58
N TRP A 187 -0.71 -10.40 -10.14
CA TRP A 187 -0.81 -11.03 -11.45
C TRP A 187 -2.00 -10.51 -12.25
N VAL A 188 -1.88 -10.61 -13.57
CA VAL A 188 -2.83 -10.12 -14.55
C VAL A 188 -3.08 -11.19 -15.59
N ALA A 189 -4.33 -11.44 -15.93
CA ALA A 189 -4.72 -12.33 -17.00
C ALA A 189 -4.77 -11.57 -18.34
N LEU A 190 -3.87 -11.89 -19.26
CA LEU A 190 -3.81 -11.26 -20.59
C LEU A 190 -4.97 -11.63 -21.51
N SER A 191 -5.73 -12.67 -21.18
CA SER A 191 -6.95 -13.04 -21.90
C SER A 191 -8.05 -11.97 -21.80
N GLY A 192 -8.02 -11.14 -20.76
CA GLY A 192 -9.14 -10.26 -20.42
C GLY A 192 -10.32 -10.99 -19.78
N ASP A 193 -10.23 -12.30 -19.56
CA ASP A 193 -11.29 -13.11 -18.95
C ASP A 193 -11.08 -13.24 -17.43
N ALA A 194 -12.08 -12.84 -16.66
CA ALA A 194 -12.08 -12.93 -15.20
C ALA A 194 -11.93 -14.38 -14.72
N GLU A 195 -12.40 -15.36 -15.50
CA GLU A 195 -12.30 -16.78 -15.15
C GLU A 195 -10.84 -17.22 -15.00
N ASP A 196 -9.92 -16.68 -15.79
CA ASP A 196 -8.50 -17.00 -15.66
C ASP A 196 -7.91 -16.54 -14.32
N ILE A 197 -8.40 -15.42 -13.76
CA ILE A 197 -8.04 -15.01 -12.39
C ILE A 197 -8.65 -15.98 -11.36
N TYR A 198 -9.89 -16.41 -11.56
CA TYR A 198 -10.51 -17.36 -10.63
C TYR A 198 -9.80 -18.72 -10.61
N ARG A 199 -9.28 -19.20 -11.75
CA ARG A 199 -8.43 -20.40 -11.81
C ARG A 199 -7.08 -20.22 -11.10
N THR A 200 -6.47 -19.04 -11.23
CA THR A 200 -5.24 -18.74 -10.49
C THR A 200 -5.49 -18.53 -8.99
N ASP A 201 -6.64 -17.96 -8.60
CA ASP A 201 -7.08 -17.90 -7.19
C ASP A 201 -7.19 -19.31 -6.57
N GLU A 202 -7.78 -20.27 -7.30
CA GLU A 202 -7.90 -21.67 -6.87
C GLU A 202 -6.52 -22.30 -6.64
N ALA A 203 -5.59 -22.08 -7.57
CA ALA A 203 -4.22 -22.57 -7.41
C ALA A 203 -3.51 -21.98 -6.16
N ILE A 204 -3.72 -20.70 -5.85
CA ILE A 204 -3.19 -20.09 -4.63
C ILE A 204 -3.77 -20.75 -3.38
N LEU A 205 -5.08 -20.99 -3.35
CA LEU A 205 -5.75 -21.63 -2.21
C LEU A 205 -5.29 -23.09 -2.01
N GLU A 206 -5.02 -23.82 -3.11
CA GLU A 206 -4.48 -25.17 -3.07
C GLU A 206 -3.02 -25.22 -2.58
N LEU A 207 -2.21 -24.24 -2.96
CA LEU A 207 -0.80 -24.16 -2.56
C LEU A 207 -0.62 -23.81 -1.09
N PHE A 208 -1.51 -22.98 -0.54
CA PHE A 208 -1.39 -22.40 0.81
C PHE A 208 -2.64 -22.62 1.67
N PRO A 209 -3.07 -23.89 1.87
CA PRO A 209 -4.35 -24.21 2.53
C PRO A 209 -4.38 -23.78 4.01
N GLU A 210 -3.22 -23.68 4.64
CA GLU A 210 -3.11 -23.33 6.08
C GLU A 210 -3.09 -21.80 6.32
N ASP A 211 -2.91 -20.97 5.28
CA ASP A 211 -2.95 -19.51 5.43
C ASP A 211 -4.41 -19.00 5.44
N ALA A 212 -4.98 -18.96 6.65
CA ALA A 212 -6.37 -18.53 6.86
C ALA A 212 -6.62 -17.08 6.40
N ALA A 213 -5.62 -16.19 6.57
CA ALA A 213 -5.74 -14.80 6.16
C ALA A 213 -5.75 -14.67 4.62
N LEU A 214 -4.88 -15.39 3.94
CA LEU A 214 -4.84 -15.46 2.48
C LEU A 214 -6.14 -16.06 1.93
N LYS A 215 -6.62 -17.15 2.52
CA LYS A 215 -7.90 -17.79 2.14
C LYS A 215 -9.07 -16.82 2.27
N ARG A 216 -9.16 -16.12 3.40
CA ARG A 216 -10.19 -15.11 3.63
C ARG A 216 -10.11 -13.99 2.58
N TRP A 217 -8.92 -13.46 2.33
CA TRP A 217 -8.69 -12.42 1.34
C TRP A 217 -9.14 -12.84 -0.06
N ILE A 218 -8.66 -13.97 -0.57
CA ILE A 218 -9.00 -14.45 -1.93
C ILE A 218 -10.50 -14.70 -2.05
N THR A 219 -11.12 -15.30 -1.03
CA THR A 219 -12.57 -15.57 -1.03
C THR A 219 -13.38 -14.27 -1.10
N LEU A 220 -13.04 -13.27 -0.29
CA LEU A 220 -13.74 -11.98 -0.28
C LEU A 220 -13.44 -11.18 -1.55
N ALA A 221 -12.21 -11.25 -2.06
CA ALA A 221 -11.85 -10.56 -3.30
C ALA A 221 -12.64 -11.07 -4.52
N ARG A 222 -12.92 -12.37 -4.60
CA ARG A 222 -13.78 -12.94 -5.66
C ARG A 222 -15.22 -12.38 -5.63
N GLN A 223 -15.70 -12.02 -4.45
CA GLN A 223 -17.08 -11.54 -4.24
C GLN A 223 -17.20 -10.02 -4.39
N LYS A 224 -16.21 -9.27 -3.94
CA LYS A 224 -16.30 -7.83 -3.73
C LYS A 224 -15.48 -6.97 -4.70
N ILE A 225 -14.49 -7.55 -5.37
CA ILE A 225 -13.62 -6.81 -6.29
C ILE A 225 -14.12 -6.92 -7.73
N HIS A 226 -14.48 -5.76 -8.30
CA HIS A 226 -14.86 -5.63 -9.70
C HIS A 226 -13.67 -5.16 -10.53
N PHE A 227 -13.31 -5.91 -11.57
CA PHE A 227 -12.22 -5.55 -12.46
C PHE A 227 -12.57 -4.30 -13.28
N GLN A 228 -11.68 -3.31 -13.30
CA GLN A 228 -11.85 -2.06 -14.05
C GLN A 228 -10.94 -1.95 -15.28
N GLY A 229 -10.32 -3.04 -15.67
CA GLY A 229 -9.40 -3.17 -16.80
C GLY A 229 -9.13 -4.65 -17.02
N LEU A 230 -7.91 -5.01 -17.40
CA LEU A 230 -7.52 -6.41 -17.43
C LEU A 230 -7.72 -7.04 -16.04
N PRO A 231 -8.32 -8.23 -15.97
CA PRO A 231 -8.50 -8.92 -14.70
C PRO A 231 -7.16 -9.12 -13.99
N ALA A 232 -7.11 -8.73 -12.73
CA ALA A 232 -5.89 -8.75 -11.94
C ALA A 232 -6.19 -9.14 -10.49
N ARG A 233 -5.18 -9.69 -9.82
CA ARG A 233 -5.24 -10.02 -8.39
C ARG A 233 -3.93 -9.64 -7.72
N ILE A 234 -4.01 -9.43 -6.42
CA ILE A 234 -2.88 -9.25 -5.51
C ILE A 234 -3.07 -10.14 -4.29
N CYS A 235 -1.99 -10.68 -3.78
CA CYS A 235 -1.89 -11.20 -2.41
C CYS A 235 -0.49 -10.91 -1.87
N TRP A 236 -0.21 -11.32 -0.64
CA TRP A 236 1.12 -11.20 -0.05
C TRP A 236 1.73 -12.58 0.10
N LEU A 237 2.86 -12.79 -0.59
CA LEU A 237 3.63 -14.04 -0.56
C LEU A 237 5.09 -13.75 -0.19
N GLY A 238 5.69 -14.67 0.53
CA GLY A 238 7.06 -14.59 1.01
C GLY A 238 8.08 -15.34 0.15
N TYR A 239 9.28 -15.46 0.71
CA TYR A 239 10.35 -16.30 0.16
C TYR A 239 9.92 -17.78 0.17
N GLY A 240 10.12 -18.48 -0.95
CA GLY A 240 9.71 -19.88 -1.11
C GLY A 240 8.21 -20.10 -1.33
N GLU A 241 7.45 -19.02 -1.49
CA GLU A 241 6.00 -19.04 -1.80
C GLU A 241 5.74 -18.51 -3.22
N ARG A 242 6.42 -17.42 -3.61
CA ARG A 242 6.21 -16.75 -4.92
C ARG A 242 6.61 -17.63 -6.09
N ASP A 243 7.70 -18.36 -5.99
CA ASP A 243 8.18 -19.32 -7.01
C ASP A 243 7.19 -20.44 -7.23
N LYS A 244 6.63 -21.02 -6.15
CA LYS A 244 5.58 -22.04 -6.22
C LYS A 244 4.33 -21.52 -6.95
N ALA A 245 3.87 -20.32 -6.59
CA ALA A 245 2.73 -19.67 -7.24
C ALA A 245 3.01 -19.42 -8.74
N GLY A 246 4.17 -18.88 -9.08
CA GLY A 246 4.56 -18.62 -10.46
C GLY A 246 4.67 -19.89 -11.31
N LEU A 247 5.23 -20.96 -10.76
CA LEU A 247 5.31 -22.25 -11.41
C LEU A 247 3.92 -22.88 -11.62
N ALA A 248 3.03 -22.77 -10.63
CA ALA A 248 1.65 -23.23 -10.76
C ALA A 248 0.91 -22.47 -11.86
N PHE A 249 1.04 -21.15 -11.93
CA PHE A 249 0.43 -20.36 -13.00
C PHE A 249 0.98 -20.74 -14.38
N ASN A 250 2.29 -20.97 -14.49
CA ASN A 250 2.89 -21.43 -15.72
C ASN A 250 2.34 -22.80 -16.17
N GLU A 251 2.08 -23.68 -15.22
CA GLU A 251 1.47 -25.00 -15.49
C GLU A 251 0.00 -24.89 -15.92
N LEU A 252 -0.77 -23.95 -15.34
CA LEU A 252 -2.15 -23.68 -15.79
C LEU A 252 -2.17 -23.20 -17.25
N VAL A 253 -1.24 -22.32 -17.64
CA VAL A 253 -1.09 -21.88 -19.03
C VAL A 253 -0.69 -23.04 -19.93
N ARG A 254 0.31 -23.83 -19.55
CA ARG A 254 0.78 -25.01 -20.30
C ARG A 254 -0.32 -26.03 -20.57
N LYS A 255 -1.22 -26.22 -19.61
CA LYS A 255 -2.37 -27.15 -19.73
C LYS A 255 -3.56 -26.56 -20.48
N GLY A 256 -3.53 -25.28 -20.83
CA GLY A 256 -4.66 -24.57 -21.45
C GLY A 256 -5.86 -24.38 -20.51
N ILE A 257 -5.64 -24.46 -19.19
CA ILE A 257 -6.67 -24.20 -18.17
C ILE A 257 -6.95 -22.70 -18.11
N VAL A 258 -5.92 -21.87 -18.23
CA VAL A 258 -6.04 -20.43 -18.49
C VAL A 258 -5.76 -20.14 -19.96
N LYS A 259 -6.48 -19.19 -20.53
CA LYS A 259 -6.60 -18.95 -21.97
C LYS A 259 -5.41 -18.20 -22.59
N ALA A 260 -4.63 -17.49 -21.78
CA ALA A 260 -3.51 -16.65 -22.21
C ALA A 260 -2.43 -16.61 -21.12
N PRO A 261 -1.21 -16.11 -21.43
CA PRO A 261 -0.17 -15.92 -20.43
C PRO A 261 -0.63 -15.09 -19.24
N ILE A 262 -0.07 -15.39 -18.08
CA ILE A 262 -0.24 -14.65 -16.85
C ILE A 262 1.00 -13.76 -16.64
N VAL A 263 0.80 -12.47 -16.54
CA VAL A 263 1.86 -11.50 -16.19
C VAL A 263 1.94 -11.40 -14.67
N ILE A 264 3.09 -11.72 -14.13
CA ILE A 264 3.36 -11.69 -12.69
C ILE A 264 4.31 -10.55 -12.42
N GLY A 265 3.99 -9.73 -11.42
CA GLY A 265 4.84 -8.66 -10.96
C GLY A 265 4.64 -8.44 -9.47
N ARG A 266 5.34 -7.46 -8.95
CA ARG A 266 5.12 -6.99 -7.61
C ARG A 266 5.10 -5.47 -7.61
N ASP A 267 4.63 -4.91 -6.53
CA ASP A 267 4.76 -3.47 -6.32
C ASP A 267 6.24 -3.09 -6.24
N HIS A 268 6.57 -1.88 -6.63
CA HIS A 268 7.86 -1.28 -6.31
C HIS A 268 8.05 -1.14 -4.79
N LEU A 269 6.99 -1.12 -4.01
CA LEU A 269 6.99 -1.30 -2.55
C LEU A 269 7.17 -2.79 -2.23
N ASP A 270 8.40 -3.25 -2.09
CA ASP A 270 8.72 -4.61 -1.67
C ASP A 270 9.98 -4.63 -0.80
N SER A 271 10.20 -5.72 -0.10
CA SER A 271 11.18 -5.83 0.97
C SER A 271 12.62 -5.49 0.58
N GLY A 272 13.05 -5.83 -0.65
CA GLY A 272 14.42 -5.60 -1.13
C GLY A 272 14.56 -4.53 -2.20
N SER A 273 13.48 -3.88 -2.63
CA SER A 273 13.43 -3.13 -3.88
C SER A 273 13.36 -1.62 -3.73
N VAL A 274 13.35 -1.10 -2.53
CA VAL A 274 13.08 0.32 -2.28
C VAL A 274 14.00 0.89 -1.22
N ALA A 275 14.39 2.16 -1.40
CA ALA A 275 14.94 3.01 -0.37
C ALA A 275 14.08 4.27 -0.28
N SER A 276 13.44 4.49 0.87
CA SER A 276 12.49 5.58 1.09
C SER A 276 12.42 5.88 2.60
N PRO A 277 13.19 6.88 3.07
CA PRO A 277 13.36 7.15 4.51
C PRO A 277 12.08 7.63 5.21
N TYR A 278 11.09 8.12 4.46
CA TYR A 278 9.83 8.61 5.02
C TYR A 278 8.64 7.69 4.74
N ARG A 279 8.85 6.48 4.25
CA ARG A 279 7.77 5.53 3.95
C ARG A 279 8.20 4.07 4.04
N GLU A 280 8.52 3.45 2.87
CA GLU A 280 8.60 1.99 2.72
C GLU A 280 9.76 1.34 3.46
N THR A 281 10.82 2.08 3.68
CA THR A 281 11.99 1.60 4.42
C THR A 281 12.33 2.47 5.63
N GLU A 282 11.37 3.29 6.03
CA GLU A 282 11.48 4.16 7.20
C GLU A 282 12.04 3.41 8.42
N ALA A 283 12.98 4.05 9.12
CA ALA A 283 13.60 3.56 10.33
C ALA A 283 14.30 2.20 10.18
N MET A 284 15.02 1.97 9.06
CA MET A 284 15.95 0.84 8.96
C MET A 284 17.03 0.93 10.04
N LYS A 285 17.33 -0.18 10.72
CA LYS A 285 18.31 -0.23 11.81
C LYS A 285 19.72 0.22 11.39
N ASP A 286 20.08 0.01 10.12
CA ASP A 286 21.38 0.32 9.54
C ASP A 286 21.44 1.64 8.75
N GLY A 287 20.34 2.37 8.67
CA GLY A 287 20.24 3.60 7.87
C GLY A 287 20.21 3.39 6.36
N SER A 288 20.04 2.16 5.87
CA SER A 288 19.96 1.84 4.44
C SER A 288 18.70 2.30 3.75
N ASP A 289 17.75 2.89 4.49
CA ASP A 289 16.62 3.62 3.96
C ASP A 289 17.00 4.93 3.25
N ALA A 290 18.18 5.47 3.52
CA ALA A 290 18.67 6.72 2.94
C ALA A 290 19.68 6.52 1.78
N ILE A 291 19.95 5.28 1.36
CA ILE A 291 20.90 4.97 0.27
C ILE A 291 20.27 4.14 -0.82
N ALA A 292 20.83 4.20 -2.04
CA ALA A 292 20.28 3.58 -3.23
C ALA A 292 20.72 2.12 -3.50
N ASP A 293 21.63 1.57 -2.69
CA ASP A 293 22.31 0.31 -2.98
C ASP A 293 21.35 -0.86 -3.14
N TRP A 294 20.43 -1.06 -2.19
CA TRP A 294 19.52 -2.20 -2.23
C TRP A 294 18.55 -2.19 -3.43
N PRO A 295 17.89 -1.08 -3.77
CA PRO A 295 17.07 -1.03 -5.00
C PRO A 295 17.87 -1.30 -6.28
N LEU A 296 19.10 -0.78 -6.37
CA LEU A 296 19.96 -1.02 -7.53
C LEU A 296 20.41 -2.47 -7.62
N LEU A 297 20.84 -3.07 -6.51
CA LEU A 297 21.19 -4.50 -6.43
C LEU A 297 20.00 -5.38 -6.77
N ASN A 298 18.80 -5.05 -6.27
CA ASN A 298 17.58 -5.76 -6.58
C ASN A 298 17.26 -5.74 -8.08
N ALA A 299 17.37 -4.58 -8.74
CA ALA A 299 17.15 -4.46 -10.17
C ALA A 299 18.17 -5.29 -10.99
N LEU A 300 19.45 -5.22 -10.62
CA LEU A 300 20.52 -6.00 -11.28
C LEU A 300 20.30 -7.50 -11.08
N LEU A 301 19.96 -7.93 -9.88
CA LEU A 301 19.68 -9.32 -9.56
C LEU A 301 18.49 -9.87 -10.35
N ASN A 302 17.40 -9.12 -10.43
CA ASN A 302 16.22 -9.51 -11.20
C ASN A 302 16.53 -9.60 -12.70
N THR A 303 17.32 -8.67 -13.22
CA THR A 303 17.80 -8.71 -14.63
C THR A 303 18.64 -9.96 -14.88
N ALA A 304 19.62 -10.24 -14.03
CA ALA A 304 20.46 -11.43 -14.14
C ALA A 304 19.68 -12.73 -13.97
N SER A 305 18.63 -12.74 -13.18
CA SER A 305 17.74 -13.88 -12.98
C SER A 305 16.83 -14.16 -14.19
N GLY A 306 16.68 -13.21 -15.11
CA GLY A 306 15.89 -13.35 -16.33
C GLY A 306 14.46 -12.81 -16.22
N ALA A 307 14.22 -11.79 -15.40
CA ALA A 307 12.96 -11.08 -15.40
C ALA A 307 12.63 -10.53 -16.80
N THR A 308 11.36 -10.53 -17.16
CA THR A 308 10.90 -10.08 -18.48
C THR A 308 11.05 -8.56 -18.63
N TRP A 309 10.84 -7.84 -17.53
CA TRP A 309 10.95 -6.39 -17.47
C TRP A 309 11.41 -5.95 -16.09
N VAL A 310 12.33 -5.00 -16.04
CA VAL A 310 12.85 -4.39 -14.82
C VAL A 310 12.86 -2.89 -14.98
N SER A 311 12.51 -2.15 -13.94
CA SER A 311 12.54 -0.69 -13.93
C SER A 311 13.25 -0.16 -12.69
N ILE A 312 13.79 1.05 -12.81
CA ILE A 312 14.27 1.88 -11.71
C ILE A 312 13.61 3.25 -11.84
N HIS A 313 13.00 3.74 -10.77
CA HIS A 313 12.33 5.04 -10.77
C HIS A 313 12.24 5.63 -9.36
N HIS A 314 11.93 6.92 -9.27
CA HIS A 314 11.75 7.65 -8.02
C HIS A 314 10.39 7.42 -7.35
N GLY A 315 9.72 6.32 -7.62
CA GLY A 315 8.45 5.95 -7.01
C GLY A 315 7.31 6.91 -7.29
N GLY A 316 6.21 6.39 -7.81
CA GLY A 316 5.08 7.12 -8.37
C GLY A 316 4.44 8.16 -7.47
N GLY A 317 5.06 9.32 -7.33
CA GLY A 317 4.54 10.45 -6.61
C GLY A 317 4.85 10.45 -5.12
N VAL A 318 5.12 9.33 -4.52
CA VAL A 318 5.45 9.27 -3.09
C VAL A 318 6.94 9.48 -2.90
N GLY A 319 7.30 10.50 -2.13
CA GLY A 319 8.68 10.78 -1.82
C GLY A 319 9.52 11.17 -3.05
N ILE A 320 8.94 11.88 -4.02
CA ILE A 320 9.70 12.43 -5.16
C ILE A 320 10.96 13.12 -4.65
N GLY A 321 12.14 12.64 -5.11
CA GLY A 321 13.43 13.11 -4.63
C GLY A 321 13.94 12.48 -3.33
N TYR A 322 13.09 11.74 -2.60
CA TYR A 322 13.43 11.08 -1.33
C TYR A 322 13.31 9.56 -1.39
N SER A 323 13.02 8.98 -2.54
CA SER A 323 12.90 7.54 -2.69
C SER A 323 13.39 7.04 -4.04
N ILE A 324 13.88 5.80 -4.06
CA ILE A 324 14.23 5.06 -5.26
C ILE A 324 13.62 3.66 -5.18
N HIS A 325 13.05 3.21 -6.30
CA HIS A 325 12.36 1.95 -6.41
C HIS A 325 12.85 1.12 -7.58
N ALA A 326 12.88 -0.20 -7.42
CA ALA A 326 13.06 -1.16 -8.50
C ALA A 326 11.78 -1.96 -8.72
N GLY A 327 11.26 -1.96 -9.95
CA GLY A 327 10.12 -2.76 -10.38
C GLY A 327 10.57 -4.04 -11.07
N GLN A 328 9.76 -5.10 -11.01
CA GLN A 328 10.03 -6.39 -11.63
C GLN A 328 8.73 -6.99 -12.18
N VAL A 329 8.80 -7.53 -13.39
CA VAL A 329 7.73 -8.28 -14.06
C VAL A 329 8.30 -9.52 -14.72
N ILE A 330 7.57 -10.63 -14.62
CA ILE A 330 7.88 -11.88 -15.30
C ILE A 330 6.60 -12.52 -15.86
N VAL A 331 6.71 -13.23 -16.98
CA VAL A 331 5.56 -13.82 -17.69
C VAL A 331 5.57 -15.33 -17.56
N ALA A 332 4.45 -15.89 -17.13
CA ALA A 332 4.13 -17.31 -17.17
C ALA A 332 3.41 -17.58 -18.50
N ASP A 333 4.12 -18.15 -19.48
CA ASP A 333 3.62 -18.40 -20.85
C ASP A 333 3.42 -19.91 -21.16
N GLY A 334 3.61 -20.75 -20.15
CA GLY A 334 3.46 -22.20 -20.27
C GLY A 334 4.71 -22.93 -20.77
N THR A 335 5.78 -22.23 -21.11
CA THR A 335 7.01 -22.85 -21.61
C THR A 335 7.94 -23.33 -20.49
N PRO A 336 8.80 -24.35 -20.76
CA PRO A 336 9.85 -24.75 -19.82
C PRO A 336 10.88 -23.64 -19.55
N GLU A 337 11.11 -22.74 -20.51
CA GLU A 337 11.99 -21.60 -20.34
C GLU A 337 11.40 -20.58 -19.35
N ALA A 338 10.12 -20.27 -19.46
CA ALA A 338 9.41 -19.42 -18.49
C ALA A 338 9.47 -20.04 -17.09
N ALA A 339 9.27 -21.34 -16.95
CA ALA A 339 9.37 -22.03 -15.66
C ALA A 339 10.73 -21.81 -14.97
N ARG A 340 11.85 -21.98 -15.71
CA ARG A 340 13.20 -21.73 -15.16
C ARG A 340 13.44 -20.29 -14.73
N ARG A 341 12.88 -19.32 -15.48
CA ARG A 341 12.99 -17.89 -15.14
C ARG A 341 12.13 -17.54 -13.94
N LEU A 342 10.89 -18.04 -13.92
CA LEU A 342 9.96 -17.85 -12.80
C LEU A 342 10.56 -18.34 -11.49
N GLU A 343 11.10 -19.56 -11.48
CA GLU A 343 11.77 -20.12 -10.30
C GLU A 343 12.89 -19.19 -9.80
N ARG A 344 13.80 -18.77 -10.66
CA ARG A 344 14.95 -17.92 -10.28
C ARG A 344 14.52 -16.53 -9.83
N VAL A 345 13.68 -15.86 -10.61
CA VAL A 345 13.27 -14.48 -10.32
C VAL A 345 12.44 -14.43 -9.04
N LEU A 346 11.46 -15.32 -8.90
CA LEU A 346 10.52 -15.29 -7.77
C LEU A 346 11.12 -15.89 -6.47
N THR A 347 12.28 -16.55 -6.56
CA THR A 347 13.12 -16.89 -5.40
C THR A 347 14.04 -15.74 -5.03
N ASN A 348 14.80 -15.20 -6.00
CA ASN A 348 15.84 -14.22 -5.75
C ASN A 348 15.30 -12.84 -5.35
N ASP A 349 14.19 -12.42 -5.94
CA ASP A 349 13.57 -11.13 -5.65
C ASP A 349 13.17 -10.97 -4.17
N PRO A 350 12.32 -11.85 -3.59
CA PRO A 350 12.04 -11.79 -2.15
C PRO A 350 13.26 -12.13 -1.30
N GLY A 351 14.18 -12.96 -1.80
CA GLY A 351 15.45 -13.27 -1.13
C GLY A 351 16.31 -12.03 -0.88
N THR A 352 16.32 -11.07 -1.81
CA THR A 352 17.01 -9.78 -1.61
C THR A 352 16.47 -9.04 -0.38
N GLY A 353 15.16 -9.12 -0.16
CA GLY A 353 14.52 -8.51 1.01
C GLY A 353 14.95 -9.17 2.31
N VAL A 354 14.97 -10.50 2.36
CA VAL A 354 15.46 -11.22 3.56
C VAL A 354 16.92 -10.87 3.83
N MET A 355 17.78 -10.94 2.82
CA MET A 355 19.20 -10.60 2.96
C MET A 355 19.42 -9.18 3.47
N ARG A 356 18.69 -8.20 2.93
CA ARG A 356 18.74 -6.81 3.39
C ARG A 356 18.43 -6.66 4.86
N HIS A 357 17.37 -7.34 5.33
CA HIS A 357 16.97 -7.25 6.73
C HIS A 357 17.88 -8.05 7.66
N VAL A 358 18.50 -9.13 7.18
CA VAL A 358 19.57 -9.84 7.91
C VAL A 358 20.80 -8.93 8.07
N ASP A 359 21.23 -8.27 6.99
CA ASP A 359 22.36 -7.35 6.99
C ASP A 359 22.13 -6.17 7.96
N ALA A 360 20.91 -5.66 8.00
CA ALA A 360 20.49 -4.63 8.95
C ALA A 360 20.31 -5.13 10.40
N GLY A 361 20.46 -6.43 10.70
CA GLY A 361 20.41 -7.00 12.04
C GLY A 361 18.99 -7.18 12.61
N TYR A 362 18.02 -7.54 11.76
CA TYR A 362 16.69 -7.92 12.22
C TYR A 362 16.64 -9.41 12.57
N ASP A 363 16.30 -9.74 13.82
CA ASP A 363 16.24 -11.11 14.32
C ASP A 363 15.27 -11.98 13.54
N GLU A 364 14.08 -11.44 13.19
CA GLU A 364 13.07 -12.15 12.40
C GLU A 364 13.58 -12.54 11.00
N ALA A 365 14.47 -11.74 10.41
CA ALA A 365 15.08 -12.05 9.12
C ALA A 365 16.17 -13.12 9.26
N ILE A 366 16.94 -13.07 10.35
CA ILE A 366 17.97 -14.08 10.68
C ILE A 366 17.31 -15.45 10.91
N GLU A 367 16.21 -15.48 11.67
CA GLU A 367 15.41 -16.68 11.90
C GLU A 367 14.83 -17.22 10.59
N CYS A 368 14.21 -16.37 9.78
CA CYS A 368 13.69 -16.74 8.47
C CYS A 368 14.77 -17.32 7.55
N ALA A 369 15.95 -16.70 7.51
CA ALA A 369 17.06 -17.20 6.70
C ALA A 369 17.51 -18.61 7.12
N LYS A 370 17.58 -18.87 8.43
CA LYS A 370 17.90 -20.19 8.98
C LYS A 370 16.80 -21.23 8.69
N GLU A 371 15.54 -20.89 8.96
CA GLU A 371 14.39 -21.77 8.73
C GLU A 371 14.27 -22.21 7.26
N LEU A 372 14.49 -21.28 6.34
CA LEU A 372 14.33 -21.52 4.89
C LEU A 372 15.63 -21.88 4.17
N GLY A 373 16.73 -22.02 4.90
CA GLY A 373 18.03 -22.43 4.35
C GLY A 373 18.64 -21.43 3.38
N ILE A 374 18.36 -20.14 3.57
CA ILE A 374 18.97 -19.08 2.76
C ILE A 374 20.44 -18.98 3.11
N LYS A 375 21.30 -19.15 2.11
CA LYS A 375 22.74 -19.15 2.32
C LYS A 375 23.27 -17.73 2.44
N ILE A 376 23.57 -17.32 3.66
CA ILE A 376 24.18 -16.03 3.97
C ILE A 376 25.53 -16.32 4.65
N PRO A 377 26.67 -16.10 3.96
CA PRO A 377 27.99 -16.53 4.45
C PRO A 377 28.43 -15.88 5.77
N MET A 378 27.80 -14.78 6.16
CA MET A 378 28.13 -14.02 7.37
C MET A 378 27.25 -14.35 8.58
N LEU A 379 26.32 -15.30 8.46
CA LEU A 379 25.49 -15.81 9.56
C LEU A 379 26.11 -17.01 10.25
#